data_4c9fb4ebdb2ed8b5726af5d5f55739fa
#
_entry.id   4c9fb4ebdb2ed8b5726af5d5f55739fa
#
_cell.length_a   1.000
_cell.length_b   1.000
_cell.length_c   1.000
_cell.angle_alpha   90.00
_cell.angle_beta   90.00
_cell.angle_gamma   90.00
#
_symmetry.space_group_name_H-M   'P 1'
#
loop_
_entity.id
_entity.type
_entity.pdbx_description
1 polymer ?
#
loop_
_entity_poly.entity_id
_entity_poly.type
_entity_poly.pdbx_seq_one_letter_code
_entity_poly.pdbx_strand_id
1 'polypeptide(L)'
;MKLFKQVFTLLLCGVLVEFTAQADAFSPTGQASGQPAAPGANPSPQELQQLVAPIALYPDNLVAQVLAGSTYPDQIVEADRWMQSHSKLKGEELAKEVDKQAWDPSVKALTQFPSVLENMDKNLSWTSSLGDAYANHQQEVTDAVQTMRQEAQKAGHLNSNEQQKVTTQSKTIIVEPANPQTVYVPAYDPWLVYGAPIVAYPGWYPVPGIFLGGVGIGFGIGFGIGFFGGFGWGWGHWGCDWGGHRVLYNHNTYVSHSRTIINHNNSARGNSNHGGSNHSTSNHSSSNHSSSNHTTASHGSAHSSSHAQSGTHSSAFSGFDHGGNTRSVSSRGRSSFGGGSHGGGSHGGGGRR
;
A
#
# COMPACT_ATOMS: atom_id res chain seq x y z
N MET A 1 13.71 14.80 -74.29
CA MET A 1 12.92 14.62 -73.04
C MET A 1 11.84 13.53 -73.10
N LYS A 2 11.71 12.78 -74.19
CA LYS A 2 10.76 11.67 -74.33
C LYS A 2 11.40 10.28 -74.23
N LEU A 3 12.71 10.16 -74.37
CA LEU A 3 13.44 8.88 -74.27
C LEU A 3 13.75 8.45 -72.83
N PHE A 4 13.80 9.40 -71.89
CA PHE A 4 14.13 9.12 -70.46
C PHE A 4 12.94 8.53 -69.66
N LYS A 5 11.71 8.70 -70.16
CA LYS A 5 10.52 8.15 -69.52
C LYS A 5 10.23 6.71 -69.88
N GLN A 6 10.75 6.18 -71.00
CA GLN A 6 10.49 4.79 -71.43
C GLN A 6 11.48 3.81 -70.80
N VAL A 7 12.66 4.24 -70.38
CA VAL A 7 13.65 3.36 -69.75
C VAL A 7 13.31 3.11 -68.29
N PHE A 8 12.58 4.04 -67.61
CA PHE A 8 12.20 3.91 -66.23
C PHE A 8 11.00 2.97 -66.03
N THR A 9 10.18 2.74 -67.04
CA THR A 9 9.00 1.88 -66.96
C THR A 9 9.31 0.40 -67.19
N LEU A 10 10.46 0.09 -67.85
CA LEU A 10 10.88 -1.28 -68.13
C LEU A 10 11.77 -1.89 -67.02
N LEU A 11 12.26 -1.08 -66.09
CA LEU A 11 13.08 -1.56 -64.95
C LEU A 11 12.27 -1.90 -63.71
N LEU A 12 10.95 -1.65 -63.73
CA LEU A 12 10.06 -1.92 -62.60
C LEU A 12 9.27 -3.23 -62.70
N CYS A 13 9.45 -3.99 -63.80
CA CYS A 13 8.75 -5.26 -64.00
C CYS A 13 9.61 -6.53 -63.85
N GLY A 14 10.86 -6.40 -63.36
CA GLY A 14 11.82 -7.49 -63.33
C GLY A 14 12.24 -8.03 -61.97
N VAL A 15 11.62 -7.63 -60.85
CA VAL A 15 11.93 -8.18 -59.52
C VAL A 15 10.64 -8.66 -58.85
N LEU A 16 9.99 -9.65 -59.46
CA LEU A 16 9.10 -10.55 -58.78
C LEU A 16 9.94 -11.76 -58.37
N VAL A 17 10.76 -11.57 -57.36
CA VAL A 17 11.43 -12.65 -56.65
C VAL A 17 10.39 -13.32 -55.76
N GLU A 18 10.19 -14.60 -56.05
CA GLU A 18 9.36 -15.52 -55.29
C GLU A 18 9.78 -15.48 -53.82
N PHE A 19 8.98 -14.79 -52.96
CA PHE A 19 9.05 -14.92 -51.52
C PHE A 19 8.31 -16.22 -51.19
N THR A 20 9.03 -17.35 -51.19
CA THR A 20 8.57 -18.56 -50.52
C THR A 20 8.35 -18.20 -49.06
N ALA A 21 7.09 -18.20 -48.67
CA ALA A 21 6.68 -18.04 -47.28
C ALA A 21 7.23 -19.24 -46.49
N GLN A 22 8.40 -19.05 -45.88
CA GLN A 22 8.81 -19.81 -44.72
C GLN A 22 7.98 -19.28 -43.58
N ALA A 23 6.90 -19.97 -43.29
CA ALA A 23 6.17 -19.82 -42.05
C ALA A 23 7.05 -20.41 -40.93
N ASP A 24 8.09 -19.67 -40.51
CA ASP A 24 8.69 -19.87 -39.20
C ASP A 24 7.57 -19.61 -38.21
N ALA A 25 7.14 -20.67 -37.57
CA ALA A 25 6.24 -20.63 -36.44
C ALA A 25 6.90 -19.75 -35.39
N PHE A 26 6.55 -18.44 -35.42
CA PHE A 26 6.80 -17.53 -34.31
C PHE A 26 5.93 -18.06 -33.16
N SER A 27 6.49 -18.95 -32.37
CA SER A 27 5.96 -19.23 -31.04
C SER A 27 5.99 -17.92 -30.32
N PRO A 28 4.86 -17.38 -29.83
CA PRO A 28 4.88 -16.23 -28.93
C PRO A 28 5.53 -16.70 -27.64
N THR A 29 6.85 -16.49 -27.54
CA THR A 29 7.56 -16.61 -26.26
C THR A 29 6.92 -15.60 -25.31
N GLY A 30 6.10 -16.16 -24.38
CA GLY A 30 5.85 -15.61 -23.09
C GLY A 30 5.50 -14.12 -23.03
N GLN A 31 4.29 -13.71 -23.45
CA GLN A 31 3.61 -12.67 -22.73
C GLN A 31 3.46 -13.20 -21.30
N ALA A 32 4.29 -12.69 -20.39
CA ALA A 32 3.99 -12.73 -18.98
C ALA A 32 2.67 -11.95 -18.81
N SER A 33 1.56 -12.67 -19.03
CA SER A 33 0.26 -12.23 -18.60
C SER A 33 0.40 -12.02 -17.09
N GLY A 34 0.33 -10.78 -16.64
CA GLY A 34 0.16 -10.42 -15.24
C GLY A 34 -1.17 -11.01 -14.77
N GLN A 35 -1.16 -12.32 -14.54
CA GLN A 35 -2.27 -13.01 -13.92
C GLN A 35 -2.24 -12.58 -12.45
N PRO A 36 -3.33 -12.01 -11.92
CA PRO A 36 -3.40 -11.71 -10.50
C PRO A 36 -3.01 -12.95 -9.70
N ALA A 37 -2.09 -12.80 -8.76
CA ALA A 37 -1.69 -13.91 -7.91
C ALA A 37 -2.93 -14.49 -7.21
N ALA A 38 -3.02 -15.81 -7.17
CA ALA A 38 -4.11 -16.48 -6.46
C ALA A 38 -4.13 -16.01 -5.00
N PRO A 39 -5.31 -15.81 -4.37
CA PRO A 39 -5.40 -15.41 -2.98
C PRO A 39 -4.59 -16.37 -2.08
N GLY A 40 -3.56 -15.86 -1.41
CA GLY A 40 -2.65 -16.64 -0.55
C GLY A 40 -1.33 -17.07 -1.20
N ALA A 41 -1.04 -16.70 -2.46
CA ALA A 41 0.28 -16.85 -3.03
C ALA A 41 1.25 -15.81 -2.44
N ASN A 42 2.49 -16.21 -2.16
CA ASN A 42 3.54 -15.26 -1.78
C ASN A 42 3.77 -14.27 -2.94
N PRO A 43 3.90 -12.97 -2.65
CA PRO A 43 4.18 -11.98 -3.68
C PRO A 43 5.49 -12.30 -4.40
N SER A 44 5.49 -12.15 -5.72
CA SER A 44 6.70 -12.34 -6.52
C SER A 44 7.72 -11.23 -6.24
N PRO A 45 9.02 -11.45 -6.49
CA PRO A 45 10.03 -10.40 -6.35
C PRO A 45 9.71 -9.13 -7.14
N GLN A 46 9.12 -9.26 -8.33
CA GLN A 46 8.71 -8.13 -9.17
C GLN A 46 7.56 -7.33 -8.55
N GLU A 47 6.56 -8.00 -7.99
CA GLU A 47 5.46 -7.34 -7.27
C GLU A 47 5.98 -6.59 -6.04
N LEU A 48 6.93 -7.17 -5.29
CA LEU A 48 7.55 -6.48 -4.16
C LEU A 48 8.38 -5.26 -4.60
N GLN A 49 9.12 -5.36 -5.72
CA GLN A 49 9.85 -4.23 -6.29
C GLN A 49 8.89 -3.10 -6.69
N GLN A 50 7.78 -3.39 -7.35
CA GLN A 50 6.75 -2.41 -7.67
C GLN A 50 6.19 -1.74 -6.40
N LEU A 51 5.99 -2.53 -5.35
CA LEU A 51 5.41 -2.08 -4.11
C LEU A 51 6.35 -1.14 -3.34
N VAL A 52 7.65 -1.45 -3.30
CA VAL A 52 8.64 -0.63 -2.57
C VAL A 52 9.24 0.49 -3.41
N ALA A 53 9.09 0.48 -4.75
CA ALA A 53 9.68 1.47 -5.64
C ALA A 53 9.42 2.93 -5.21
N PRO A 54 8.22 3.32 -4.74
CA PRO A 54 7.97 4.71 -4.33
C PRO A 54 8.73 5.18 -3.10
N ILE A 55 9.32 4.27 -2.32
CA ILE A 55 9.95 4.59 -1.02
C ILE A 55 11.39 4.08 -0.88
N ALA A 56 11.87 3.22 -1.78
CA ALA A 56 13.14 2.53 -1.60
C ALA A 56 14.36 3.48 -1.50
N LEU A 57 14.27 4.68 -2.07
CA LEU A 57 15.35 5.67 -2.05
C LEU A 57 15.25 6.68 -0.89
N TYR A 58 14.27 6.54 -0.02
CA TYR A 58 14.17 7.37 1.18
C TYR A 58 15.27 7.02 2.20
N PRO A 59 15.64 7.96 3.08
CA PRO A 59 16.51 7.66 4.21
C PRO A 59 15.97 6.51 5.07
N ASP A 60 16.87 5.71 5.64
CA ASP A 60 16.54 4.45 6.34
C ASP A 60 15.47 4.62 7.41
N ASN A 61 15.58 5.68 8.24
CA ASN A 61 14.60 5.93 9.29
C ASN A 61 13.21 6.24 8.71
N LEU A 62 13.13 6.92 7.56
CA LEU A 62 11.85 7.20 6.90
C LEU A 62 11.27 5.93 6.26
N VAL A 63 12.10 5.08 5.64
CA VAL A 63 11.64 3.76 5.17
C VAL A 63 11.06 2.96 6.33
N ALA A 64 11.74 2.94 7.48
CA ALA A 64 11.25 2.26 8.69
C ALA A 64 9.87 2.78 9.12
N GLN A 65 9.69 4.11 9.16
CA GLN A 65 8.42 4.73 9.54
C GLN A 65 7.30 4.42 8.53
N VAL A 66 7.59 4.44 7.22
CA VAL A 66 6.61 4.12 6.18
C VAL A 66 6.21 2.66 6.23
N LEU A 67 7.16 1.73 6.35
CA LEU A 67 6.87 0.29 6.47
C LEU A 67 6.04 -0.01 7.72
N ALA A 68 6.38 0.56 8.86
CA ALA A 68 5.61 0.41 10.08
C ALA A 68 4.22 1.05 9.97
N GLY A 69 4.15 2.32 9.51
CA GLY A 69 2.92 3.09 9.36
C GLY A 69 1.94 2.50 8.35
N SER A 70 2.44 1.86 7.29
CA SER A 70 1.59 1.19 6.29
C SER A 70 0.75 0.05 6.87
N THR A 71 1.14 -0.48 8.03
CA THR A 71 0.35 -1.47 8.75
C THR A 71 -0.89 -0.88 9.44
N TYR A 72 -1.03 0.45 9.48
CA TYR A 72 -2.17 1.18 10.07
C TYR A 72 -2.85 2.10 9.04
N PRO A 73 -3.37 1.59 7.92
CA PRO A 73 -3.92 2.42 6.85
C PRO A 73 -5.04 3.35 7.32
N ASP A 74 -5.87 2.91 8.26
CA ASP A 74 -6.95 3.73 8.83
C ASP A 74 -6.40 4.95 9.56
N GLN A 75 -5.33 4.77 10.35
CA GLN A 75 -4.68 5.86 11.07
C GLN A 75 -3.92 6.81 10.14
N ILE A 76 -3.38 6.33 9.02
CA ILE A 76 -2.79 7.18 7.96
C ILE A 76 -3.83 8.17 7.43
N VAL A 77 -5.02 7.68 7.08
CA VAL A 77 -6.14 8.54 6.61
C VAL A 77 -6.55 9.54 7.68
N GLU A 78 -6.67 9.09 8.93
CA GLU A 78 -7.03 9.96 10.05
C GLU A 78 -5.98 11.04 10.29
N ALA A 79 -4.70 10.66 10.30
CA ALA A 79 -3.59 11.58 10.53
C ALA A 79 -3.45 12.61 9.40
N ASP A 80 -3.61 12.22 8.13
CA ASP A 80 -3.54 13.17 7.02
C ASP A 80 -4.68 14.21 7.08
N ARG A 81 -5.91 13.78 7.34
CA ARG A 81 -7.06 14.68 7.52
C ARG A 81 -6.86 15.62 8.72
N TRP A 82 -6.31 15.09 9.81
CA TRP A 82 -5.99 15.89 10.97
C TRP A 82 -4.93 16.95 10.67
N MET A 83 -3.84 16.57 9.97
CA MET A 83 -2.80 17.48 9.52
C MET A 83 -3.34 18.58 8.60
N GLN A 84 -4.22 18.27 7.67
CA GLN A 84 -4.87 19.25 6.79
C GLN A 84 -5.69 20.25 7.59
N SER A 85 -6.44 19.81 8.61
CA SER A 85 -7.24 20.68 9.46
C SER A 85 -6.40 21.53 10.43
N HIS A 86 -5.17 21.10 10.72
CA HIS A 86 -4.22 21.77 11.63
C HIS A 86 -2.99 22.33 10.89
N SER A 87 -3.12 22.71 9.65
CA SER A 87 -2.02 23.15 8.76
C SER A 87 -1.19 24.34 9.26
N LYS A 88 -1.70 25.07 10.27
CA LYS A 88 -0.99 26.18 10.93
C LYS A 88 0.01 25.71 11.99
N LEU A 89 -0.17 24.53 12.56
CA LEU A 89 0.73 23.98 13.56
C LEU A 89 2.06 23.58 12.94
N LYS A 90 3.17 23.92 13.58
CA LYS A 90 4.53 23.59 13.11
C LYS A 90 5.47 23.37 14.29
N GLY A 91 6.57 22.67 14.02
CA GLY A 91 7.62 22.48 15.02
C GLY A 91 7.13 21.85 16.31
N GLU A 92 7.50 22.45 17.43
CA GLU A 92 7.18 21.92 18.77
C GLU A 92 5.67 21.93 19.09
N GLU A 93 4.92 22.92 18.58
CA GLU A 93 3.46 22.97 18.76
C GLU A 93 2.79 21.78 18.06
N LEU A 94 3.19 21.51 16.82
CA LEU A 94 2.73 20.33 16.08
C LEU A 94 3.06 19.06 16.87
N ALA A 95 4.29 18.92 17.35
CA ALA A 95 4.73 17.73 18.06
C ALA A 95 3.89 17.47 19.33
N LYS A 96 3.59 18.51 20.12
CA LYS A 96 2.75 18.41 21.31
C LYS A 96 1.32 17.97 21.01
N GLU A 97 0.74 18.46 19.92
CA GLU A 97 -0.63 18.10 19.56
C GLU A 97 -0.70 16.70 18.94
N VAL A 98 0.30 16.30 18.15
CA VAL A 98 0.43 14.93 17.61
C VAL A 98 0.64 13.92 18.73
N ASP A 99 1.40 14.27 19.77
CA ASP A 99 1.66 13.37 20.89
C ASP A 99 0.39 12.96 21.64
N LYS A 100 -0.61 13.84 21.69
CA LYS A 100 -1.92 13.58 22.31
C LYS A 100 -2.80 12.60 21.52
N GLN A 101 -2.50 12.37 20.25
CA GLN A 101 -3.30 11.47 19.41
C GLN A 101 -3.09 10.02 19.83
N ALA A 102 -4.11 9.19 19.62
CA ALA A 102 -4.07 7.76 19.96
C ALA A 102 -3.42 6.89 18.84
N TRP A 103 -2.72 7.52 17.90
CA TRP A 103 -2.09 6.82 16.78
C TRP A 103 -0.87 6.01 17.20
N ASP A 104 -0.56 5.00 16.40
CA ASP A 104 0.71 4.27 16.51
C ASP A 104 1.91 5.23 16.40
N PRO A 105 3.01 4.97 17.10
CA PRO A 105 4.22 5.79 17.01
C PRO A 105 4.72 6.00 15.57
N SER A 106 4.55 5.03 14.67
CA SER A 106 4.94 5.15 13.26
C SER A 106 4.10 6.19 12.51
N VAL A 107 2.80 6.22 12.77
CA VAL A 107 1.89 7.20 12.18
C VAL A 107 2.17 8.61 12.73
N LYS A 108 2.41 8.73 14.05
CA LYS A 108 2.86 9.99 14.66
C LYS A 108 4.16 10.49 14.01
N ALA A 109 5.13 9.60 13.80
CA ALA A 109 6.40 9.93 13.17
C ALA A 109 6.23 10.47 11.74
N LEU A 110 5.31 9.91 10.96
CA LEU A 110 5.03 10.35 9.59
C LEU A 110 4.43 11.75 9.49
N THR A 111 3.84 12.30 10.57
CA THR A 111 3.36 13.69 10.58
C THR A 111 4.49 14.72 10.42
N GLN A 112 5.75 14.32 10.65
CA GLN A 112 6.93 15.15 10.37
C GLN A 112 7.14 15.35 8.86
N PHE A 113 6.54 14.50 8.01
CA PHE A 113 6.70 14.46 6.56
C PHE A 113 5.34 14.52 5.86
N PRO A 114 4.67 15.69 5.83
CA PRO A 114 3.30 15.80 5.33
C PRO A 114 3.11 15.28 3.90
N SER A 115 4.08 15.47 3.01
CA SER A 115 4.00 14.98 1.63
C SER A 115 4.05 13.44 1.54
N VAL A 116 4.77 12.78 2.45
CA VAL A 116 4.81 11.31 2.53
C VAL A 116 3.50 10.80 3.09
N LEU A 117 2.99 11.41 4.15
CA LEU A 117 1.71 11.04 4.75
C LEU A 117 0.56 11.21 3.75
N GLU A 118 0.51 12.34 3.03
CA GLU A 118 -0.45 12.61 1.95
C GLU A 118 -0.34 11.56 0.82
N ASN A 119 0.88 11.16 0.44
CA ASN A 119 1.05 10.10 -0.56
C ASN A 119 0.47 8.77 -0.08
N MET A 120 0.65 8.42 1.18
CA MET A 120 0.11 7.20 1.75
C MET A 120 -1.42 7.23 1.83
N ASP A 121 -2.04 8.38 2.15
CA ASP A 121 -3.50 8.54 2.15
C ASP A 121 -4.07 8.48 0.73
N LYS A 122 -3.51 9.25 -0.21
CA LYS A 122 -3.99 9.27 -1.60
C LYS A 122 -3.82 7.95 -2.33
N ASN A 123 -2.85 7.14 -1.94
CA ASN A 123 -2.54 5.83 -2.49
C ASN A 123 -2.89 4.71 -1.50
N LEU A 124 -4.06 4.75 -0.88
CA LEU A 124 -4.43 3.89 0.24
C LEU A 124 -4.40 2.39 -0.11
N SER A 125 -4.75 2.01 -1.33
CA SER A 125 -4.65 0.62 -1.81
C SER A 125 -3.19 0.15 -1.81
N TRP A 126 -2.28 0.98 -2.30
CA TRP A 126 -0.84 0.72 -2.26
C TRP A 126 -0.33 0.67 -0.82
N THR A 127 -0.72 1.62 0.03
CA THR A 127 -0.35 1.67 1.46
C THR A 127 -0.77 0.40 2.19
N SER A 128 -2.01 -0.05 1.99
CA SER A 128 -2.51 -1.29 2.61
C SER A 128 -1.73 -2.51 2.12
N SER A 129 -1.46 -2.60 0.81
CA SER A 129 -0.70 -3.71 0.24
C SER A 129 0.75 -3.73 0.73
N LEU A 130 1.37 -2.56 0.90
CA LEU A 130 2.71 -2.44 1.49
C LEU A 130 2.72 -2.92 2.95
N GLY A 131 1.69 -2.54 3.72
CA GLY A 131 1.51 -2.98 5.10
C GLY A 131 1.31 -4.49 5.23
N ASP A 132 0.47 -5.06 4.37
CA ASP A 132 0.24 -6.52 4.32
C ASP A 132 1.51 -7.27 3.93
N ALA A 133 2.24 -6.80 2.91
CA ALA A 133 3.51 -7.39 2.50
C ALA A 133 4.55 -7.30 3.62
N TYR A 134 4.71 -6.13 4.24
CA TYR A 134 5.67 -5.97 5.33
C TYR A 134 5.32 -6.85 6.55
N ALA A 135 4.06 -6.96 6.94
CA ALA A 135 3.66 -7.76 8.09
C ALA A 135 3.86 -9.27 7.89
N ASN A 136 3.77 -9.76 6.65
CA ASN A 136 3.82 -11.18 6.33
C ASN A 136 5.14 -11.64 5.70
N HIS A 137 5.88 -10.72 5.05
CA HIS A 137 7.06 -10.99 4.21
C HIS A 137 8.17 -9.97 4.46
N GLN A 138 8.52 -9.72 5.74
CA GLN A 138 9.49 -8.69 6.13
C GLN A 138 10.84 -8.84 5.43
N GLN A 139 11.35 -10.07 5.33
CA GLN A 139 12.62 -10.34 4.67
C GLN A 139 12.54 -9.94 3.20
N GLU A 140 11.56 -10.43 2.47
CA GLU A 140 11.42 -10.20 1.04
C GLU A 140 11.19 -8.71 0.71
N VAL A 141 10.45 -8.00 1.57
CA VAL A 141 10.24 -6.54 1.44
C VAL A 141 11.54 -5.77 1.65
N THR A 142 12.30 -6.10 2.69
CA THR A 142 13.59 -5.43 2.95
C THR A 142 14.62 -5.75 1.88
N ASP A 143 14.66 -6.98 1.37
CA ASP A 143 15.50 -7.39 0.25
C ASP A 143 15.10 -6.66 -1.05
N ALA A 144 13.81 -6.46 -1.30
CA ALA A 144 13.33 -5.68 -2.43
C ALA A 144 13.79 -4.22 -2.34
N VAL A 145 13.73 -3.58 -1.17
CA VAL A 145 14.27 -2.23 -0.97
C VAL A 145 15.76 -2.17 -1.31
N GLN A 146 16.56 -3.13 -0.83
CA GLN A 146 17.99 -3.18 -1.11
C GLN A 146 18.28 -3.44 -2.60
N THR A 147 17.49 -4.30 -3.25
CA THR A 147 17.59 -4.52 -4.69
C THR A 147 17.34 -3.24 -5.47
N MET A 148 16.28 -2.49 -5.14
CA MET A 148 15.95 -1.23 -5.80
C MET A 148 17.06 -0.18 -5.60
N ARG A 149 17.64 -0.10 -4.40
CA ARG A 149 18.79 0.78 -4.14
C ARG A 149 20.01 0.41 -4.99
N GLN A 150 20.30 -0.89 -5.14
CA GLN A 150 21.38 -1.37 -5.99
C GLN A 150 21.17 -1.01 -7.45
N GLU A 151 19.94 -1.15 -7.96
CA GLU A 151 19.61 -0.75 -9.33
C GLU A 151 19.76 0.77 -9.53
N ALA A 152 19.25 1.60 -8.62
CA ALA A 152 19.42 3.05 -8.69
C ALA A 152 20.89 3.48 -8.60
N GLN A 153 21.71 2.80 -7.78
CA GLN A 153 23.13 3.06 -7.67
C GLN A 153 23.89 2.67 -8.95
N LYS A 154 23.60 1.49 -9.52
CA LYS A 154 24.16 1.06 -10.82
C LYS A 154 23.78 2.00 -11.96
N ALA A 155 22.56 2.52 -11.95
CA ALA A 155 22.11 3.53 -12.92
C ALA A 155 22.77 4.92 -12.71
N GLY A 156 23.52 5.11 -11.62
CA GLY A 156 24.18 6.38 -11.31
C GLY A 156 23.25 7.43 -10.67
N HIS A 157 22.03 7.05 -10.27
CA HIS A 157 21.06 7.99 -9.73
C HIS A 157 21.12 8.08 -8.19
N LEU A 158 21.51 7.03 -7.48
CA LEU A 158 21.62 7.03 -6.02
C LEU A 158 23.06 7.29 -5.58
N ASN A 159 23.35 8.54 -5.21
CA ASN A 159 24.68 9.01 -4.78
C ASN A 159 24.57 9.92 -3.56
N SER A 160 25.68 10.08 -2.85
CA SER A 160 25.80 11.10 -1.80
C SER A 160 25.83 12.51 -2.40
N ASN A 161 25.18 13.44 -1.71
CA ASN A 161 25.14 14.87 -2.05
C ASN A 161 24.95 15.71 -0.76
N GLU A 162 24.62 17.00 -0.89
CA GLU A 162 24.39 17.90 0.26
C GLU A 162 23.14 17.54 1.08
N GLN A 163 22.22 16.78 0.54
CA GLN A 163 20.95 16.41 1.17
C GLN A 163 20.98 15.03 1.80
N GLN A 164 21.74 14.10 1.21
CA GLN A 164 21.82 12.72 1.68
C GLN A 164 23.24 12.16 1.62
N LYS A 165 23.54 11.25 2.52
CA LYS A 165 24.75 10.43 2.54
C LYS A 165 24.39 9.00 2.19
N VAL A 166 24.96 8.47 1.12
CA VAL A 166 24.81 7.08 0.67
C VAL A 166 26.10 6.31 0.95
N THR A 167 26.00 5.26 1.73
CA THR A 167 27.15 4.40 2.05
C THR A 167 26.82 2.95 1.72
N THR A 168 27.82 2.20 1.25
CA THR A 168 27.67 0.77 0.97
C THR A 168 28.55 0.00 1.96
N GLN A 169 27.93 -0.84 2.76
CA GLN A 169 28.60 -1.74 3.71
C GLN A 169 28.38 -3.18 3.26
N SER A 170 29.41 -3.83 2.76
CA SER A 170 29.31 -5.14 2.11
C SER A 170 28.37 -5.09 0.90
N LYS A 171 27.13 -5.54 1.03
CA LYS A 171 26.08 -5.50 -0.01
C LYS A 171 24.90 -4.60 0.37
N THR A 172 24.93 -4.00 1.56
CA THR A 172 23.85 -3.18 2.08
C THR A 172 24.10 -1.71 1.76
N ILE A 173 23.15 -1.07 1.14
CA ILE A 173 23.16 0.36 0.86
C ILE A 173 22.37 1.07 1.94
N ILE A 174 23.04 1.97 2.65
CA ILE A 174 22.49 2.79 3.73
C ILE A 174 22.31 4.21 3.21
N VAL A 175 21.15 4.78 3.42
CA VAL A 175 20.82 6.17 3.07
C VAL A 175 20.49 6.92 4.35
N GLU A 176 21.29 7.96 4.63
CA GLU A 176 21.16 8.82 5.81
C GLU A 176 21.02 10.28 5.39
N PRO A 177 20.39 11.13 6.19
CA PRO A 177 20.48 12.59 5.97
C PRO A 177 21.93 13.06 6.05
N ALA A 178 22.35 13.95 5.15
CA ALA A 178 23.68 14.58 5.21
C ALA A 178 23.80 15.49 6.45
N ASN A 179 22.68 16.12 6.86
CA ASN A 179 22.59 16.92 8.07
C ASN A 179 21.71 16.18 9.12
N PRO A 180 22.21 15.89 10.34
CA PRO A 180 21.47 15.15 11.36
C PRO A 180 20.26 15.92 11.92
N GLN A 181 20.10 17.20 11.60
CA GLN A 181 18.97 18.03 12.06
C GLN A 181 17.89 18.24 10.99
N THR A 182 18.17 17.87 9.75
CA THR A 182 17.30 18.16 8.61
C THR A 182 17.23 16.95 7.68
N VAL A 183 16.03 16.47 7.43
CA VAL A 183 15.77 15.39 6.49
C VAL A 183 15.18 15.97 5.22
N TYR A 184 15.73 15.61 4.09
CA TYR A 184 15.18 15.87 2.77
C TYR A 184 14.56 14.60 2.23
N VAL A 185 13.27 14.66 1.89
CA VAL A 185 12.59 13.54 1.24
C VAL A 185 12.93 13.58 -0.25
N PRO A 186 13.52 12.51 -0.82
CA PRO A 186 13.79 12.47 -2.25
C PRO A 186 12.50 12.49 -3.06
N ALA A 187 12.47 13.30 -4.12
CA ALA A 187 11.42 13.33 -5.12
C ALA A 187 11.95 12.70 -6.41
N TYR A 188 11.28 11.67 -6.91
CA TYR A 188 11.68 10.93 -8.11
C TYR A 188 10.51 10.26 -8.80
N ASP A 189 10.71 9.82 -10.03
CA ASP A 189 9.79 8.93 -10.71
C ASP A 189 10.12 7.48 -10.32
N PRO A 190 9.27 6.83 -9.52
CA PRO A 190 9.56 5.48 -9.01
C PRO A 190 9.55 4.39 -10.09
N TRP A 191 9.16 4.73 -11.31
CA TRP A 191 9.09 3.79 -12.43
C TRP A 191 10.26 3.93 -13.40
N LEU A 192 11.05 5.01 -13.29
CA LEU A 192 12.15 5.33 -14.21
C LEU A 192 13.52 5.43 -13.54
N VAL A 193 13.57 5.78 -12.25
CA VAL A 193 14.83 6.12 -11.54
C VAL A 193 15.79 4.94 -11.37
N TYR A 194 15.32 3.72 -11.52
CA TYR A 194 16.11 2.50 -11.30
C TYR A 194 16.89 2.01 -12.53
N GLY A 195 16.99 2.81 -13.58
CA GLY A 195 17.73 2.53 -14.81
C GLY A 195 16.91 1.80 -15.88
N ALA A 196 16.18 0.75 -15.53
CA ALA A 196 15.19 0.13 -16.39
C ALA A 196 13.78 0.53 -15.94
N PRO A 197 12.84 0.76 -16.87
CA PRO A 197 11.45 1.04 -16.51
C PRO A 197 10.82 -0.12 -15.73
N ILE A 198 10.14 0.22 -14.66
CA ILE A 198 9.38 -0.72 -13.84
C ILE A 198 7.89 -0.53 -14.12
N VAL A 199 7.13 -1.62 -14.17
CA VAL A 199 5.67 -1.54 -14.26
C VAL A 199 5.12 -0.85 -13.01
N ALA A 200 4.32 0.21 -13.21
CA ALA A 200 3.74 0.96 -12.12
C ALA A 200 2.79 0.10 -11.29
N TYR A 201 2.79 0.32 -9.97
CA TYR A 201 1.77 -0.29 -9.12
C TYR A 201 0.38 0.18 -9.55
N PRO A 202 -0.59 -0.74 -9.76
CA PRO A 202 -1.90 -0.37 -10.27
C PRO A 202 -2.62 0.63 -9.38
N GLY A 203 -3.05 1.75 -9.98
CA GLY A 203 -3.78 2.79 -9.26
C GLY A 203 -2.93 3.69 -8.37
N TRP A 204 -1.59 3.62 -8.46
CA TRP A 204 -0.73 4.57 -7.77
C TRP A 204 -0.70 5.91 -8.52
N TYR A 205 -0.85 7.00 -7.78
CA TYR A 205 -0.87 8.36 -8.31
C TYR A 205 0.28 9.20 -7.74
N PRO A 206 0.97 9.99 -8.57
CA PRO A 206 2.02 10.88 -8.11
C PRO A 206 1.47 12.00 -7.21
N VAL A 207 2.19 12.29 -6.13
CA VAL A 207 1.87 13.38 -5.20
C VAL A 207 2.94 14.47 -5.31
N PRO A 208 2.56 15.77 -5.34
CA PRO A 208 3.50 16.87 -5.35
C PRO A 208 4.47 16.82 -4.16
N GLY A 209 5.73 17.18 -4.42
CA GLY A 209 6.78 17.23 -3.40
C GLY A 209 7.58 15.96 -3.20
N ILE A 210 7.06 14.80 -3.65
CA ILE A 210 7.79 13.51 -3.64
C ILE A 210 7.88 12.85 -5.02
N PHE A 211 7.21 13.42 -6.01
CA PHE A 211 7.30 12.96 -7.40
C PHE A 211 8.04 13.98 -8.25
N LEU A 212 9.01 13.51 -9.04
CA LEU A 212 9.74 14.25 -10.05
C LEU A 212 9.83 13.38 -11.30
N GLY A 213 9.22 13.83 -12.39
CA GLY A 213 9.26 13.09 -13.66
C GLY A 213 10.66 12.97 -14.23
N GLY A 214 10.99 11.84 -14.85
CA GLY A 214 12.28 11.53 -15.44
C GLY A 214 13.14 10.60 -14.57
N VAL A 215 14.40 10.41 -14.98
CA VAL A 215 15.28 9.41 -14.36
C VAL A 215 16.07 9.93 -13.15
N GLY A 216 16.00 11.22 -12.84
CA GLY A 216 16.76 11.86 -11.77
C GLY A 216 16.09 11.83 -10.41
N ILE A 217 16.87 12.18 -9.38
CA ILE A 217 16.39 12.43 -8.03
C ILE A 217 16.52 13.92 -7.75
N GLY A 218 15.44 14.54 -7.30
CA GLY A 218 15.40 15.89 -6.77
C GLY A 218 15.14 15.91 -5.27
N PHE A 219 15.31 17.07 -4.67
CA PHE A 219 15.00 17.27 -3.25
C PHE A 219 14.19 18.56 -3.09
N GLY A 220 13.10 18.46 -2.35
CA GLY A 220 12.26 19.60 -2.00
C GLY A 220 12.79 20.36 -0.79
N ILE A 221 11.89 20.89 0.02
CA ILE A 221 12.23 21.55 1.28
C ILE A 221 12.71 20.51 2.30
N GLY A 222 13.69 20.90 3.13
CA GLY A 222 14.13 20.08 4.25
C GLY A 222 13.16 20.17 5.44
N PHE A 223 12.96 19.05 6.08
CA PHE A 223 12.15 18.95 7.29
C PHE A 223 13.05 18.93 8.51
N GLY A 224 12.89 19.92 9.40
CA GLY A 224 13.62 19.98 10.69
C GLY A 224 13.08 18.92 11.62
N ILE A 225 13.92 17.95 12.00
CA ILE A 225 13.54 16.83 12.88
C ILE A 225 13.88 17.06 14.35
N GLY A 226 14.65 18.10 14.66
CA GLY A 226 15.09 18.39 16.03
C GLY A 226 13.95 18.66 17.03
N PHE A 227 12.86 19.25 16.58
CA PHE A 227 11.69 19.55 17.41
C PHE A 227 10.98 18.29 17.93
N PHE A 228 11.15 17.17 17.26
CA PHE A 228 10.48 15.91 17.57
C PHE A 228 11.36 14.97 18.40
N GLY A 229 12.62 15.33 18.62
CA GLY A 229 13.60 14.48 19.34
C GLY A 229 13.28 14.20 20.80
N GLY A 230 12.46 15.05 21.44
CA GLY A 230 11.98 14.85 22.81
C GLY A 230 10.79 13.90 22.95
N PHE A 231 10.19 13.49 21.85
CA PHE A 231 9.04 12.58 21.84
C PHE A 231 9.49 11.18 21.47
N GLY A 232 8.96 10.16 22.18
CA GLY A 232 9.34 8.76 21.99
C GLY A 232 9.06 8.18 20.59
N TRP A 233 8.35 8.92 19.75
CA TRP A 233 8.03 8.57 18.37
C TRP A 233 8.87 9.37 17.33
N GLY A 234 9.74 10.27 17.78
CA GLY A 234 10.54 11.11 16.89
C GLY A 234 11.53 10.34 16.01
N TRP A 235 12.15 11.07 15.09
CA TRP A 235 13.03 10.53 14.05
C TRP A 235 14.09 9.54 14.54
N GLY A 236 14.80 9.88 15.62
CA GLY A 236 15.93 9.11 16.15
C GLY A 236 15.57 7.75 16.76
N HIS A 237 14.28 7.48 16.96
CA HIS A 237 13.80 6.21 17.51
C HIS A 237 13.58 5.12 16.46
N TRP A 238 13.70 5.46 15.17
CA TRP A 238 13.43 4.57 14.04
C TRP A 238 14.71 4.19 13.31
N GLY A 239 14.71 3.01 12.70
CA GLY A 239 15.80 2.53 11.86
C GLY A 239 15.47 1.22 11.17
N CYS A 240 16.34 0.82 10.24
CA CYS A 240 16.30 -0.48 9.57
C CYS A 240 17.51 -1.31 9.99
N ASP A 241 17.27 -2.51 10.47
CA ASP A 241 18.27 -3.56 10.55
C ASP A 241 18.19 -4.39 9.27
N TRP A 242 18.95 -3.97 8.26
CA TRP A 242 18.94 -4.62 6.95
C TRP A 242 19.45 -6.07 6.99
N GLY A 243 20.41 -6.37 7.87
CA GLY A 243 20.95 -7.72 8.05
C GLY A 243 19.99 -8.65 8.78
N GLY A 244 19.19 -8.10 9.69
CA GLY A 244 18.14 -8.81 10.42
C GLY A 244 16.78 -8.77 9.76
N HIS A 245 16.64 -8.10 8.59
CA HIS A 245 15.41 -7.96 7.82
C HIS A 245 14.21 -7.40 8.62
N ARG A 246 14.45 -6.33 9.39
CA ARG A 246 13.45 -5.78 10.31
C ARG A 246 13.54 -4.28 10.49
N VAL A 247 12.42 -3.68 10.80
CA VAL A 247 12.34 -2.31 11.30
C VAL A 247 12.64 -2.29 12.78
N LEU A 248 13.41 -1.30 13.21
CA LEU A 248 13.70 -1.02 14.61
C LEU A 248 12.91 0.19 15.09
N TYR A 249 12.37 0.07 16.30
CA TYR A 249 11.78 1.15 17.06
C TYR A 249 12.30 1.10 18.50
N ASN A 250 12.88 2.20 18.97
CA ASN A 250 13.55 2.26 20.29
C ASN A 250 14.58 1.11 20.48
N HIS A 251 15.38 0.85 19.45
CA HIS A 251 16.41 -0.22 19.42
C HIS A 251 15.86 -1.65 19.50
N ASN A 252 14.54 -1.82 19.49
CA ASN A 252 13.89 -3.13 19.49
C ASN A 252 13.24 -3.40 18.13
N THR A 253 13.05 -4.67 17.81
CA THR A 253 12.27 -5.04 16.63
C THR A 253 10.85 -4.48 16.76
N TYR A 254 10.43 -3.69 15.76
CA TYR A 254 9.07 -3.18 15.71
C TYR A 254 8.09 -4.30 15.40
N VAL A 255 7.03 -4.40 16.18
CA VAL A 255 5.93 -5.34 15.98
C VAL A 255 4.64 -4.55 15.82
N SER A 256 3.97 -4.70 14.70
CA SER A 256 2.67 -4.07 14.48
C SER A 256 1.59 -4.74 15.32
N HIS A 257 0.77 -3.92 15.97
CA HIS A 257 -0.43 -4.34 16.70
C HIS A 257 -1.72 -4.00 15.95
N SER A 258 -1.63 -3.75 14.64
CA SER A 258 -2.77 -3.42 13.80
C SER A 258 -3.80 -4.57 13.78
N ARG A 259 -5.05 -4.24 14.05
CA ARG A 259 -6.15 -5.22 14.00
C ARG A 259 -6.49 -5.64 12.57
N THR A 260 -6.30 -4.77 11.60
CA THR A 260 -6.58 -5.03 10.18
C THR A 260 -5.72 -6.17 9.66
N ILE A 261 -4.41 -6.12 9.91
CA ILE A 261 -3.45 -7.13 9.44
C ILE A 261 -3.54 -8.43 10.27
N ILE A 262 -3.72 -8.35 11.60
CA ILE A 262 -3.86 -9.52 12.46
C ILE A 262 -5.07 -10.37 12.07
N ASN A 263 -6.18 -9.74 11.66
CA ASN A 263 -7.38 -10.45 11.24
C ASN A 263 -7.18 -11.29 9.98
N HIS A 264 -6.34 -10.86 9.03
CA HIS A 264 -6.00 -11.68 7.85
C HIS A 264 -5.23 -12.94 8.23
N ASN A 265 -4.23 -12.82 9.08
CA ASN A 265 -3.43 -13.97 9.54
C ASN A 265 -4.25 -14.97 10.37
N ASN A 266 -5.20 -14.50 11.18
CA ASN A 266 -6.07 -15.36 11.96
C ASN A 266 -7.12 -16.07 11.10
N SER A 267 -7.62 -15.45 10.04
CA SER A 267 -8.56 -16.10 9.11
C SER A 267 -7.90 -17.25 8.35
N ALA A 268 -6.64 -17.10 7.95
CA ALA A 268 -5.88 -18.16 7.29
C ALA A 268 -5.60 -19.35 8.24
N ARG A 269 -5.34 -19.09 9.52
CA ARG A 269 -5.11 -20.14 10.52
C ARG A 269 -6.40 -20.84 11.01
N GLY A 270 -7.52 -20.13 11.02
CA GLY A 270 -8.81 -20.68 11.47
C GLY A 270 -9.43 -21.69 10.50
N ASN A 271 -9.06 -21.64 9.21
CA ASN A 271 -9.67 -22.51 8.18
C ASN A 271 -8.95 -23.86 7.99
N SER A 272 -7.80 -24.08 8.63
CA SER A 272 -7.05 -25.35 8.50
C SER A 272 -7.42 -26.41 9.54
N ASN A 273 -8.37 -26.13 10.45
CA ASN A 273 -8.72 -27.05 11.55
C ASN A 273 -10.11 -27.70 11.45
N HIS A 274 -10.78 -27.65 10.29
CA HIS A 274 -12.05 -28.34 10.06
C HIS A 274 -11.91 -29.39 8.96
N GLY A 275 -11.16 -30.45 9.26
CA GLY A 275 -11.04 -31.62 8.39
C GLY A 275 -10.61 -32.87 9.16
N GLY A 276 -11.50 -33.35 10.06
CA GLY A 276 -11.28 -34.58 10.79
C GLY A 276 -12.60 -35.17 11.23
N SER A 277 -13.43 -35.62 10.27
CA SER A 277 -14.57 -36.49 10.57
C SER A 277 -14.06 -37.90 10.88
N ASN A 278 -13.97 -38.23 12.15
CA ASN A 278 -13.88 -39.62 12.56
C ASN A 278 -15.28 -40.18 12.82
N HIS A 279 -15.73 -40.98 11.88
CA HIS A 279 -16.73 -41.99 12.14
C HIS A 279 -16.14 -43.06 13.10
N SER A 280 -16.71 -43.20 14.25
CA SER A 280 -16.56 -44.41 15.07
C SER A 280 -17.92 -44.94 15.47
N THR A 281 -18.17 -46.10 14.97
CA THR A 281 -19.27 -46.99 15.23
C THR A 281 -19.43 -47.34 16.70
N SER A 282 -20.70 -47.46 17.08
CA SER A 282 -21.26 -47.98 18.30
C SER A 282 -20.60 -49.25 18.84
N ASN A 283 -20.51 -49.37 20.17
CA ASN A 283 -20.97 -50.58 20.86
C ASN A 283 -21.33 -50.35 22.34
N HIS A 284 -22.41 -51.02 22.75
CA HIS A 284 -23.05 -51.05 24.05
C HIS A 284 -22.14 -51.54 25.19
N SER A 285 -22.32 -51.00 26.39
CA SER A 285 -22.67 -51.84 27.55
C SER A 285 -22.94 -51.01 28.80
N SER A 286 -23.99 -51.49 29.50
CA SER A 286 -24.60 -51.08 30.75
C SER A 286 -23.64 -51.03 31.95
N SER A 287 -23.89 -50.14 32.91
CA SER A 287 -24.30 -50.49 34.31
C SER A 287 -24.17 -49.28 35.25
N ASN A 288 -25.26 -48.97 35.84
CA ASN A 288 -25.64 -48.68 37.26
C ASN A 288 -24.58 -48.05 38.21
N HIS A 289 -24.97 -46.99 38.87
CA HIS A 289 -25.33 -46.74 40.24
C HIS A 289 -25.16 -45.29 40.68
N SER A 290 -26.28 -44.77 41.15
CA SER A 290 -26.64 -44.19 42.45
C SER A 290 -26.10 -42.84 42.90
N SER A 291 -27.08 -41.95 43.02
CA SER A 291 -27.44 -41.10 44.19
C SER A 291 -26.43 -40.13 44.79
N SER A 292 -26.77 -38.87 44.75
CA SER A 292 -27.37 -38.19 45.91
C SER A 292 -27.60 -36.69 45.62
N ASN A 293 -28.73 -36.24 46.10
CA ASN A 293 -29.29 -34.92 46.21
C ASN A 293 -28.34 -33.83 46.71
N HIS A 294 -28.53 -32.61 46.19
CA HIS A 294 -28.97 -31.48 47.02
C HIS A 294 -29.53 -30.33 46.14
N THR A 295 -30.73 -29.96 46.53
CA THR A 295 -31.53 -28.79 46.20
C THR A 295 -30.81 -27.47 46.49
N THR A 296 -31.02 -26.42 45.63
CA THR A 296 -31.84 -25.22 45.91
C THR A 296 -31.81 -24.21 44.76
N ALA A 297 -33.03 -23.91 44.35
CA ALA A 297 -33.66 -22.62 44.00
C ALA A 297 -32.96 -21.55 43.13
N SER A 298 -33.52 -21.42 41.93
CA SER A 298 -34.24 -20.25 41.37
C SER A 298 -33.52 -18.90 41.32
N HIS A 299 -33.35 -18.38 40.10
CA HIS A 299 -34.09 -17.20 39.59
C HIS A 299 -33.79 -17.03 38.08
N GLY A 300 -34.87 -16.87 37.33
CA GLY A 300 -34.80 -16.64 35.89
C GLY A 300 -34.44 -15.19 35.54
N SER A 301 -33.85 -15.05 34.41
CA SER A 301 -34.02 -13.86 33.55
C SER A 301 -33.68 -14.23 32.11
N ALA A 302 -34.70 -14.19 31.30
CA ALA A 302 -34.58 -14.26 29.84
C ALA A 302 -33.87 -13.05 29.31
N HIS A 303 -32.82 -13.24 28.51
CA HIS A 303 -32.36 -12.19 27.58
C HIS A 303 -32.18 -12.81 26.19
N SER A 304 -32.96 -12.24 25.30
CA SER A 304 -33.00 -12.43 23.87
C SER A 304 -31.64 -12.36 23.23
N SER A 305 -31.25 -13.39 22.48
CA SER A 305 -30.12 -13.43 21.58
C SER A 305 -30.41 -12.59 20.33
N SER A 306 -29.79 -11.43 20.22
CA SER A 306 -29.67 -10.71 18.95
C SER A 306 -28.56 -11.35 18.12
N HIS A 307 -28.93 -11.86 16.95
CA HIS A 307 -27.99 -12.33 15.94
C HIS A 307 -27.16 -11.13 15.42
N ALA A 308 -25.89 -11.09 15.74
CA ALA A 308 -24.94 -10.23 15.08
C ALA A 308 -24.57 -10.88 13.73
N GLN A 309 -24.98 -10.24 12.65
CA GLN A 309 -24.63 -10.55 11.28
C GLN A 309 -23.15 -10.25 11.10
N SER A 310 -22.31 -11.25 10.91
CA SER A 310 -20.89 -11.09 10.60
C SER A 310 -20.76 -10.50 9.20
N GLY A 311 -20.34 -9.25 9.13
CA GLY A 311 -19.95 -8.61 7.88
C GLY A 311 -18.68 -9.26 7.33
N THR A 312 -18.75 -9.76 6.10
CA THR A 312 -17.59 -10.24 5.35
C THR A 312 -16.71 -9.05 4.96
N HIS A 313 -15.56 -8.93 5.60
CA HIS A 313 -14.54 -7.96 5.20
C HIS A 313 -13.73 -8.56 4.04
N SER A 314 -13.80 -7.92 2.87
CA SER A 314 -12.96 -8.27 1.72
C SER A 314 -11.52 -7.80 1.97
N SER A 315 -10.53 -8.68 1.71
CA SER A 315 -9.12 -8.33 1.76
C SER A 315 -8.76 -7.30 0.69
N ALA A 316 -7.74 -6.48 0.92
CA ALA A 316 -7.26 -5.49 -0.05
C ALA A 316 -6.87 -6.12 -1.41
N PHE A 317 -6.50 -7.41 -1.41
CA PHE A 317 -6.18 -8.20 -2.61
C PHE A 317 -7.39 -8.82 -3.31
N SER A 318 -8.53 -9.04 -2.64
CA SER A 318 -9.72 -9.64 -3.25
C SER A 318 -10.59 -8.64 -4.02
N GLY A 319 -10.32 -7.34 -3.92
CA GLY A 319 -11.08 -6.28 -4.58
C GLY A 319 -10.83 -6.13 -6.07
N PHE A 320 -9.78 -6.70 -6.62
CA PHE A 320 -9.42 -6.55 -8.03
C PHE A 320 -10.20 -7.48 -8.98
N ASP A 321 -10.71 -8.60 -8.49
CA ASP A 321 -11.46 -9.55 -9.33
C ASP A 321 -12.94 -9.19 -9.55
N HIS A 322 -13.48 -8.16 -8.88
CA HIS A 322 -14.92 -7.88 -8.89
C HIS A 322 -15.27 -6.45 -9.29
N GLY A 323 -14.56 -5.88 -10.26
CA GLY A 323 -14.88 -4.57 -10.87
C GLY A 323 -16.31 -4.44 -11.45
N GLY A 324 -17.06 -5.56 -11.53
CA GLY A 324 -18.47 -5.61 -11.92
C GLY A 324 -19.45 -5.22 -10.81
N ASN A 325 -19.12 -5.48 -9.54
CA ASN A 325 -20.07 -5.30 -8.44
C ASN A 325 -20.09 -3.87 -7.87
N THR A 326 -19.03 -3.08 -8.02
CA THR A 326 -19.00 -1.70 -7.55
C THR A 326 -19.94 -0.78 -8.36
N ARG A 327 -20.18 -1.11 -9.65
CA ARG A 327 -21.15 -0.36 -10.47
C ARG A 327 -22.61 -0.60 -10.05
N SER A 328 -22.94 -1.79 -9.56
CA SER A 328 -24.31 -2.13 -9.15
C SER A 328 -24.69 -1.47 -7.80
N VAL A 329 -23.74 -1.25 -6.91
CA VAL A 329 -23.96 -0.57 -5.62
C VAL A 329 -24.05 0.95 -5.81
N SER A 330 -23.28 1.52 -6.75
CA SER A 330 -23.33 2.94 -7.09
C SER A 330 -24.62 3.35 -7.82
N SER A 331 -25.27 2.42 -8.54
CA SER A 331 -26.56 2.71 -9.22
C SER A 331 -27.75 2.72 -8.28
N ARG A 332 -27.68 2.07 -7.11
CA ARG A 332 -28.75 2.10 -6.10
C ARG A 332 -28.86 3.43 -5.34
N GLY A 333 -27.79 4.20 -5.27
CA GLY A 333 -27.78 5.52 -4.65
C GLY A 333 -28.43 6.64 -5.48
N ARG A 334 -28.63 6.42 -6.78
CA ARG A 334 -29.25 7.44 -7.67
C ARG A 334 -30.75 7.37 -7.77
N SER A 335 -31.40 6.30 -7.33
CA SER A 335 -32.86 6.15 -7.42
C SER A 335 -33.66 6.73 -6.25
N SER A 336 -32.99 7.27 -5.22
CA SER A 336 -33.67 7.89 -4.07
C SER A 336 -33.82 9.42 -4.14
N PHE A 337 -33.42 10.07 -5.23
CA PHE A 337 -33.55 11.50 -5.42
C PHE A 337 -34.52 11.89 -6.58
N GLY A 338 -35.60 11.14 -6.75
CA GLY A 338 -36.59 11.42 -7.76
C GLY A 338 -38.00 11.23 -7.22
N GLY A 339 -38.61 12.30 -6.71
CA GLY A 339 -40.02 12.24 -6.40
C GLY A 339 -40.48 13.35 -5.46
N GLY A 340 -40.91 14.48 -6.00
CA GLY A 340 -41.53 15.54 -5.22
C GLY A 340 -41.85 16.76 -6.05
N SER A 341 -42.62 16.61 -7.14
CA SER A 341 -43.35 17.73 -7.77
C SER A 341 -44.74 17.81 -7.15
N HIS A 342 -45.03 18.90 -6.50
CA HIS A 342 -46.36 19.50 -6.31
C HIS A 342 -46.17 20.99 -6.54
N GLY A 343 -46.70 21.62 -7.48
CA GLY A 343 -48.04 21.79 -7.98
C GLY A 343 -48.77 22.91 -7.22
N GLY A 344 -48.87 24.10 -7.83
CA GLY A 344 -50.03 24.93 -7.70
C GLY A 344 -50.00 26.12 -6.74
N GLY A 345 -50.31 27.33 -7.29
CA GLY A 345 -50.88 28.40 -6.49
C GLY A 345 -50.39 29.81 -6.88
N SER A 346 -50.90 30.35 -7.97
CA SER A 346 -50.96 31.78 -8.29
C SER A 346 -51.92 32.53 -7.36
N HIS A 347 -51.47 33.71 -6.89
CA HIS A 347 -52.29 34.94 -6.59
C HIS A 347 -51.23 36.03 -6.39
N GLY A 348 -51.18 37.15 -7.07
CA GLY A 348 -52.16 38.12 -7.48
C GLY A 348 -52.22 39.27 -6.49
N GLY A 349 -51.85 40.52 -6.93
CA GLY A 349 -52.14 41.78 -6.25
C GLY A 349 -50.90 42.41 -5.57
N GLY A 350 -50.32 43.54 -5.97
CA GLY A 350 -50.97 44.82 -6.24
C GLY A 350 -50.49 45.86 -5.24
N GLY A 351 -49.85 46.94 -5.71
CA GLY A 351 -49.97 48.20 -5.04
C GLY A 351 -48.75 48.90 -4.43
N ARG A 352 -48.24 49.86 -5.19
CA ARG A 352 -47.94 51.27 -4.81
C ARG A 352 -47.16 51.52 -3.47
N ARG A 353 -46.04 52.09 -3.50
CA ARG A 353 -45.60 53.51 -3.62
C ARG A 353 -44.09 53.58 -3.58
#